data_8c9867b36cd636115454f3ec32affcab
#
_entry.id   8c9867b36cd636115454f3ec32affcab
#
_cell.length_a   1.000
_cell.length_b   1.000
_cell.length_c   1.000
_cell.angle_alpha   90.00
_cell.angle_beta   90.00
_cell.angle_gamma   90.00
#
_symmetry.space_group_name_H-M   'P 1'
#
loop_
_entity.id
_entity.type
_entity.pdbx_description
1 polymer ?
#
loop_
_entity_poly.entity_id
_entity_poly.type
_entity_poly.pdbx_seq_one_letter_code
_entity_poly.pdbx_strand_id
1 'polypeptide(L)'
;MKTLLIRVLLIFSLTNSIVGQTDFSNKLSEAAILLTKQEVNYDPSYFTIKYPNGDVPSNKGVCTDVIIRAYRKLGIDLQQSVHEDMKNYFEKYPKTWGLKKTDTNIDHRRVPNLMVFFTRHGKVKSTNINADDYLPGDIVCWNLGGAITHIGLVVNTKSSDGKRYLVVHNIGAGQVLADCLFEFKIIGHYTFGK
;
A
#
# COMPACT_ATOMS: atom_id res chain seq x y z
N MET A 1 26.66 -12.07 -36.12
CA MET A 1 27.13 -11.92 -34.73
C MET A 1 26.52 -10.73 -33.97
N LYS A 2 26.26 -9.58 -34.60
CA LYS A 2 25.67 -8.40 -33.86
C LYS A 2 24.24 -8.59 -33.33
N THR A 3 23.41 -9.38 -34.02
CA THR A 3 22.01 -9.63 -33.62
C THR A 3 21.85 -10.56 -32.40
N LEU A 4 22.81 -11.44 -32.14
CA LEU A 4 22.78 -12.37 -31.02
C LEU A 4 23.15 -11.66 -29.71
N LEU A 5 24.08 -10.70 -29.72
CA LEU A 5 24.46 -9.92 -28.54
C LEU A 5 23.33 -9.04 -28.04
N ILE A 6 22.50 -8.44 -28.91
CA ILE A 6 21.39 -7.58 -28.53
C ILE A 6 20.27 -8.39 -27.82
N ARG A 7 20.00 -9.62 -28.28
CA ARG A 7 18.99 -10.49 -27.63
C ARG A 7 19.44 -10.95 -26.26
N VAL A 8 20.69 -11.25 -26.03
CA VAL A 8 21.24 -11.67 -24.73
C VAL A 8 21.19 -10.51 -23.73
N LEU A 9 21.51 -9.28 -24.12
CA LEU A 9 21.42 -8.09 -23.26
C LEU A 9 19.97 -7.78 -22.82
N LEU A 10 18.98 -7.92 -23.71
CA LEU A 10 17.57 -7.70 -23.38
C LEU A 10 17.04 -8.75 -22.37
N ILE A 11 17.43 -10.01 -22.52
CA ILE A 11 17.03 -11.08 -21.60
C ILE A 11 17.65 -10.86 -20.21
N PHE A 12 18.90 -10.40 -20.12
CA PHE A 12 19.60 -10.16 -18.86
C PHE A 12 19.01 -8.96 -18.09
N SER A 13 18.57 -7.91 -18.78
CA SER A 13 17.93 -6.76 -18.15
C SER A 13 16.53 -7.08 -17.60
N LEU A 14 15.77 -7.93 -18.28
CA LEU A 14 14.44 -8.36 -17.85
C LEU A 14 14.50 -9.27 -16.62
N THR A 15 15.45 -10.19 -16.54
CA THR A 15 15.60 -11.09 -15.39
C THR A 15 16.00 -10.35 -14.11
N ASN A 16 16.89 -9.37 -14.19
CA ASN A 16 17.29 -8.56 -13.05
C ASN A 16 16.12 -7.72 -12.48
N SER A 17 15.25 -7.21 -13.35
CA SER A 17 14.06 -6.44 -12.90
C SER A 17 13.03 -7.32 -12.19
N ILE A 18 12.83 -8.55 -12.65
CA ILE A 18 11.88 -9.49 -12.01
C ILE A 18 12.39 -9.93 -10.63
N VAL A 19 13.66 -10.25 -10.51
CA VAL A 19 14.28 -10.66 -9.23
C VAL A 19 14.22 -9.52 -8.21
N GLY A 20 14.52 -8.29 -8.60
CA GLY A 20 14.46 -7.12 -7.73
C GLY A 20 13.03 -6.81 -7.23
N GLN A 21 12.02 -6.95 -8.09
CA GLN A 21 10.62 -6.75 -7.74
C GLN A 21 10.13 -7.81 -6.73
N THR A 22 10.50 -9.08 -6.92
CA THR A 22 10.14 -10.16 -6.02
C THR A 22 10.78 -9.97 -4.64
N ASP A 23 12.05 -9.56 -4.58
CA ASP A 23 12.76 -9.30 -3.33
C ASP A 23 12.12 -8.13 -2.56
N PHE A 24 11.80 -7.03 -3.24
CA PHE A 24 11.11 -5.89 -2.62
C PHE A 24 9.73 -6.29 -2.07
N SER A 25 8.93 -7.02 -2.84
CA SER A 25 7.60 -7.47 -2.43
C SER A 25 7.65 -8.37 -1.20
N ASN A 26 8.62 -9.28 -1.12
CA ASN A 26 8.83 -10.12 0.05
C ASN A 26 9.21 -9.29 1.29
N LYS A 27 10.16 -8.38 1.16
CA LYS A 27 10.57 -7.47 2.24
C LYS A 27 9.42 -6.60 2.73
N LEU A 28 8.57 -6.11 1.81
CA LEU A 28 7.39 -5.33 2.16
C LEU A 28 6.36 -6.16 2.93
N SER A 29 6.14 -7.41 2.50
CA SER A 29 5.30 -8.36 3.20
C SER A 29 5.82 -8.64 4.63
N GLU A 30 7.11 -8.92 4.78
CA GLU A 30 7.75 -9.13 6.09
C GLU A 30 7.63 -7.88 6.98
N ALA A 31 7.85 -6.70 6.41
CA ALA A 31 7.70 -5.42 7.11
C ALA A 31 6.27 -5.25 7.66
N ALA A 32 5.25 -5.60 6.87
CA ALA A 32 3.86 -5.54 7.32
C ALA A 32 3.55 -6.57 8.41
N ILE A 33 4.03 -7.81 8.26
CA ILE A 33 3.86 -8.85 9.30
C ILE A 33 4.51 -8.41 10.63
N LEU A 34 5.68 -7.77 10.59
CA LEU A 34 6.32 -7.24 11.80
C LEU A 34 5.49 -6.19 12.53
N LEU A 35 4.64 -5.43 11.82
CA LEU A 35 3.75 -4.45 12.43
C LEU A 35 2.67 -5.12 13.30
N THR A 36 2.25 -6.35 13.00
CA THR A 36 1.24 -7.06 13.78
C THR A 36 1.71 -7.46 15.20
N LYS A 37 3.02 -7.36 15.46
CA LYS A 37 3.62 -7.60 16.78
C LYS A 37 3.56 -6.38 17.71
N GLN A 38 3.09 -5.24 17.20
CA GLN A 38 2.96 -3.99 17.93
C GLN A 38 1.50 -3.75 18.27
N GLU A 39 1.21 -3.46 19.52
CA GLU A 39 -0.13 -3.05 19.94
C GLU A 39 -0.42 -1.64 19.43
N VAL A 40 -1.45 -1.51 18.62
CA VAL A 40 -1.89 -0.24 18.04
C VAL A 40 -3.40 -0.09 18.20
N ASN A 41 -3.82 0.96 18.88
CA ASN A 41 -5.24 1.32 18.98
C ASN A 41 -5.68 2.07 17.72
N TYR A 42 -6.86 1.72 17.20
CA TYR A 42 -7.45 2.44 16.08
C TYR A 42 -7.83 3.86 16.49
N ASP A 43 -7.20 4.86 15.85
CA ASP A 43 -7.44 6.27 16.16
C ASP A 43 -7.45 7.10 14.87
N PRO A 44 -8.65 7.51 14.39
CA PRO A 44 -8.80 8.32 13.18
C PRO A 44 -8.60 9.83 13.43
N SER A 45 -8.21 10.23 14.62
CA SER A 45 -8.00 11.64 14.98
C SER A 45 -6.98 12.31 14.07
N TYR A 46 -7.10 13.59 13.91
CA TYR A 46 -6.09 14.42 13.26
C TYR A 46 -4.90 14.64 14.21
N PHE A 47 -3.70 14.36 13.71
CA PHE A 47 -2.45 14.58 14.42
C PHE A 47 -1.59 15.58 13.66
N THR A 48 -1.02 16.56 14.36
CA THR A 48 0.09 17.35 13.83
C THR A 48 1.35 16.50 13.98
N ILE A 49 2.00 16.19 12.85
CA ILE A 49 3.17 15.33 12.78
C ILE A 49 4.32 16.03 12.08
N LYS A 50 5.54 15.55 12.31
CA LYS A 50 6.72 16.07 11.61
C LYS A 50 6.59 15.84 10.09
N TYR A 51 7.24 16.68 9.31
CA TYR A 51 7.38 16.51 7.86
C TYR A 51 8.83 16.80 7.46
N PRO A 52 9.47 15.99 6.58
CA PRO A 52 9.04 14.65 6.17
C PRO A 52 9.24 13.58 7.26
N ASN A 53 8.87 12.34 6.97
CA ASN A 53 9.02 11.17 7.84
C ASN A 53 8.27 11.24 9.18
N GLY A 54 7.18 12.04 9.24
CA GLY A 54 6.33 12.09 10.42
C GLY A 54 5.45 10.86 10.57
N ASP A 55 5.16 10.49 11.81
CA ASP A 55 4.22 9.41 12.14
C ASP A 55 3.30 9.87 13.28
N VAL A 56 2.13 9.28 13.35
CA VAL A 56 1.24 9.40 14.50
C VAL A 56 1.86 8.64 15.70
N PRO A 57 1.41 8.86 16.94
CA PRO A 57 1.92 8.12 18.09
C PRO A 57 2.00 6.62 17.79
N SER A 58 3.09 5.97 18.22
CA SER A 58 3.41 4.59 17.83
C SER A 58 2.34 3.57 18.21
N ASN A 59 1.58 3.84 19.27
CA ASN A 59 0.48 3.03 19.75
C ASN A 59 -0.88 3.41 19.13
N LYS A 60 -0.91 4.27 18.11
CA LYS A 60 -2.11 4.73 17.41
C LYS A 60 -1.97 4.55 15.91
N GLY A 61 -3.09 4.45 15.19
CA GLY A 61 -3.08 4.39 13.75
C GLY A 61 -4.39 3.92 13.16
N VAL A 62 -4.50 4.05 11.83
CA VAL A 62 -5.60 3.55 11.01
C VAL A 62 -5.07 2.65 9.90
N CYS A 63 -5.93 2.22 8.98
CA CYS A 63 -5.54 1.32 7.89
C CYS A 63 -4.39 1.86 7.01
N THR A 64 -4.37 3.15 6.71
CA THR A 64 -3.31 3.79 5.91
C THR A 64 -1.97 3.79 6.62
N ASP A 65 -1.95 3.90 7.97
CA ASP A 65 -0.71 3.90 8.75
C ASP A 65 0.00 2.54 8.68
N VAL A 66 -0.73 1.42 8.46
CA VAL A 66 -0.13 0.11 8.17
C VAL A 66 0.73 0.17 6.91
N ILE A 67 0.17 0.72 5.82
CA ILE A 67 0.87 0.86 4.53
C ILE A 67 2.09 1.78 4.70
N ILE A 68 1.87 2.96 5.26
CA ILE A 68 2.92 3.98 5.46
C ILE A 68 4.09 3.41 6.27
N ARG A 69 3.81 2.74 7.37
CA ARG A 69 4.82 2.16 8.26
C ARG A 69 5.56 0.99 7.60
N ALA A 70 4.87 0.13 6.84
CA ALA A 70 5.51 -0.95 6.09
C ALA A 70 6.50 -0.40 5.06
N TYR A 71 6.10 0.58 4.25
CA TYR A 71 6.98 1.23 3.28
C TYR A 71 8.15 1.97 3.94
N ARG A 72 7.92 2.63 5.06
CA ARG A 72 8.98 3.33 5.82
C ARG A 72 10.07 2.39 6.30
N LYS A 73 9.74 1.14 6.67
CA LYS A 73 10.74 0.11 7.01
C LYS A 73 11.68 -0.22 5.84
N LEU A 74 11.25 0.05 4.61
CA LEU A 74 12.05 -0.12 3.38
C LEU A 74 12.67 1.20 2.90
N GLY A 75 12.63 2.27 3.70
CA GLY A 75 13.21 3.56 3.37
C GLY A 75 12.36 4.44 2.45
N ILE A 76 11.09 4.11 2.24
CA ILE A 76 10.16 4.88 1.40
C ILE A 76 9.24 5.72 2.29
N ASP A 77 9.34 7.05 2.17
CA ASP A 77 8.45 8.00 2.84
C ASP A 77 7.21 8.30 1.99
N LEU A 78 6.12 7.58 2.26
CA LEU A 78 4.84 7.84 1.58
C LEU A 78 4.20 9.17 2.01
N GLN A 79 4.50 9.70 3.20
CA GLN A 79 4.05 11.04 3.60
C GLN A 79 4.57 12.09 2.62
N GLN A 80 5.88 12.08 2.39
CA GLN A 80 6.51 13.03 1.48
C GLN A 80 6.06 12.80 0.05
N SER A 81 6.12 11.56 -0.44
CA SER A 81 5.83 11.22 -1.83
C SER A 81 4.39 11.61 -2.23
N VAL A 82 3.40 11.28 -1.39
CA VAL A 82 1.98 11.62 -1.64
C VAL A 82 1.76 13.12 -1.56
N HIS A 83 2.32 13.79 -0.55
CA HIS A 83 2.16 15.24 -0.39
C HIS A 83 2.74 16.03 -1.56
N GLU A 84 3.94 15.66 -2.02
CA GLU A 84 4.60 16.34 -3.15
C GLU A 84 3.87 16.10 -4.47
N ASP A 85 3.42 14.88 -4.75
CA ASP A 85 2.60 14.61 -5.93
C ASP A 85 1.27 15.37 -5.87
N MET A 86 0.63 15.35 -4.72
CA MET A 86 -0.63 16.05 -4.50
C MET A 86 -0.48 17.59 -4.62
N LYS A 87 0.65 18.14 -4.17
CA LYS A 87 0.97 19.57 -4.33
C LYS A 87 1.11 19.96 -5.81
N ASN A 88 1.74 19.10 -6.62
CA ASN A 88 1.98 19.35 -8.04
C ASN A 88 0.74 19.06 -8.92
N TYR A 89 -0.16 18.20 -8.48
CA TYR A 89 -1.29 17.70 -9.25
C TYR A 89 -2.58 17.70 -8.42
N PHE A 90 -2.82 18.76 -7.67
CA PHE A 90 -3.93 18.85 -6.73
C PHE A 90 -5.30 18.57 -7.35
N GLU A 91 -5.50 18.94 -8.61
CA GLU A 91 -6.75 18.72 -9.36
C GLU A 91 -7.03 17.23 -9.65
N LYS A 92 -6.02 16.36 -9.60
CA LYS A 92 -6.18 14.91 -9.80
C LYS A 92 -6.69 14.19 -8.56
N TYR A 93 -6.59 14.83 -7.40
CA TYR A 93 -6.95 14.23 -6.12
C TYR A 93 -8.38 14.56 -5.71
N PRO A 94 -9.08 13.65 -4.99
CA PRO A 94 -10.44 13.88 -4.55
C PRO A 94 -10.57 15.13 -3.66
N LYS A 95 -11.61 15.92 -3.89
CA LYS A 95 -11.92 17.12 -3.08
C LYS A 95 -12.88 16.80 -1.93
N THR A 96 -12.92 15.55 -1.50
CA THR A 96 -13.69 15.09 -0.36
C THR A 96 -13.26 15.85 0.91
N TRP A 97 -14.13 15.98 1.85
CA TRP A 97 -13.89 16.68 3.13
C TRP A 97 -13.63 18.20 2.98
N GLY A 98 -14.09 18.83 1.89
CA GLY A 98 -13.90 20.26 1.67
C GLY A 98 -12.44 20.68 1.43
N LEU A 99 -11.61 19.76 0.92
CA LEU A 99 -10.19 19.96 0.71
C LEU A 99 -9.92 21.09 -0.29
N LYS A 100 -9.28 22.18 0.18
CA LYS A 100 -8.91 23.35 -0.62
C LYS A 100 -7.42 23.45 -0.90
N LYS A 101 -6.59 22.77 -0.14
CA LYS A 101 -5.12 22.73 -0.24
C LYS A 101 -4.59 21.43 0.30
N THR A 102 -3.32 21.12 0.02
CA THR A 102 -2.60 19.98 0.58
C THR A 102 -2.31 20.19 2.08
N ASP A 103 -2.17 19.08 2.81
CA ASP A 103 -1.88 19.06 4.24
C ASP A 103 -0.93 17.89 4.56
N THR A 104 0.30 18.19 4.95
CA THR A 104 1.36 17.23 5.25
C THR A 104 0.96 16.21 6.34
N ASN A 105 0.01 16.57 7.20
CA ASN A 105 -0.41 15.72 8.32
C ASN A 105 -1.39 14.62 7.91
N ILE A 106 -2.18 14.83 6.82
CA ILE A 106 -3.32 13.96 6.52
C ILE A 106 -3.37 13.45 5.07
N ASP A 107 -2.67 14.08 4.12
CA ASP A 107 -2.74 13.75 2.69
C ASP A 107 -2.51 12.24 2.45
N HIS A 108 -1.45 11.69 3.03
CA HIS A 108 -1.05 10.27 2.95
C HIS A 108 -1.92 9.33 3.81
N ARG A 109 -2.71 9.86 4.74
CA ARG A 109 -3.56 9.09 5.65
C ARG A 109 -5.00 8.92 5.14
N ARG A 110 -5.25 9.22 3.86
CA ARG A 110 -6.56 9.08 3.21
C ARG A 110 -6.49 8.04 2.10
N VAL A 111 -7.27 6.97 2.22
CA VAL A 111 -7.29 5.88 1.22
C VAL A 111 -7.51 6.38 -0.20
N PRO A 112 -8.49 7.29 -0.49
CA PRO A 112 -8.67 7.79 -1.85
C PRO A 112 -7.45 8.54 -2.41
N ASN A 113 -6.68 9.24 -1.56
CA ASN A 113 -5.44 9.88 -1.99
C ASN A 113 -4.35 8.86 -2.33
N LEU A 114 -4.19 7.84 -1.49
CA LEU A 114 -3.26 6.73 -1.77
C LEU A 114 -3.64 5.99 -3.06
N MET A 115 -4.93 5.77 -3.32
CA MET A 115 -5.38 5.17 -4.58
C MET A 115 -4.96 5.99 -5.80
N VAL A 116 -5.13 7.32 -5.76
CA VAL A 116 -4.66 8.21 -6.84
C VAL A 116 -3.15 8.13 -6.99
N PHE A 117 -2.41 8.21 -5.88
CA PHE A 117 -0.95 8.12 -5.88
C PHE A 117 -0.47 6.80 -6.50
N PHE A 118 -0.99 5.66 -6.07
CA PHE A 118 -0.60 4.35 -6.61
C PHE A 118 -1.04 4.14 -8.05
N THR A 119 -2.14 4.76 -8.49
CA THR A 119 -2.55 4.77 -9.90
C THR A 119 -1.54 5.53 -10.78
N ARG A 120 -0.96 6.59 -10.27
CA ARG A 120 -0.03 7.48 -11.00
C ARG A 120 1.41 6.97 -11.00
N HIS A 121 1.85 6.33 -9.91
CA HIS A 121 3.26 6.00 -9.66
C HIS A 121 3.53 4.50 -9.51
N GLY A 122 2.49 3.70 -9.33
CA GLY A 122 2.57 2.26 -9.21
C GLY A 122 2.07 1.55 -10.47
N LYS A 123 1.84 0.25 -10.33
CA LYS A 123 1.19 -0.58 -11.34
C LYS A 123 -0.22 -0.92 -10.87
N VAL A 124 -1.22 -0.53 -11.65
CA VAL A 124 -2.61 -0.93 -11.43
C VAL A 124 -2.78 -2.38 -11.87
N LYS A 125 -3.44 -3.18 -11.04
CA LYS A 125 -3.73 -4.59 -11.29
C LYS A 125 -5.24 -4.84 -11.36
N SER A 126 -5.62 -6.06 -11.78
CA SER A 126 -7.01 -6.49 -11.83
C SER A 126 -7.64 -6.50 -10.43
N THR A 127 -8.92 -6.12 -10.35
CA THR A 127 -9.73 -6.22 -9.13
C THR A 127 -10.69 -7.43 -9.15
N ASN A 128 -10.42 -8.41 -10.02
CA ASN A 128 -11.18 -9.65 -10.09
C ASN A 128 -11.09 -10.44 -8.77
N ILE A 129 -12.05 -11.31 -8.53
CA ILE A 129 -12.09 -12.19 -7.35
C ILE A 129 -11.31 -13.51 -7.55
N ASN A 130 -10.26 -13.47 -8.36
CA ASN A 130 -9.34 -14.60 -8.55
C ASN A 130 -8.16 -14.44 -7.59
N ALA A 131 -8.00 -15.38 -6.65
CA ALA A 131 -6.97 -15.31 -5.61
C ALA A 131 -5.53 -15.32 -6.15
N ASP A 132 -5.29 -15.94 -7.30
CA ASP A 132 -3.96 -16.02 -7.92
C ASP A 132 -3.47 -14.67 -8.46
N ASP A 133 -4.35 -13.69 -8.63
CA ASP A 133 -4.00 -12.34 -9.06
C ASP A 133 -3.38 -11.49 -7.92
N TYR A 134 -3.56 -11.91 -6.66
CA TYR A 134 -3.13 -11.18 -5.46
C TYR A 134 -1.89 -11.83 -4.84
N LEU A 135 -0.77 -11.15 -4.96
CA LEU A 135 0.53 -11.65 -4.55
C LEU A 135 1.08 -10.87 -3.33
N PRO A 136 1.99 -11.47 -2.55
CA PRO A 136 2.67 -10.77 -1.46
C PRO A 136 3.28 -9.44 -1.92
N GLY A 137 3.06 -8.37 -1.14
CA GLY A 137 3.47 -7.00 -1.48
C GLY A 137 2.41 -6.20 -2.25
N ASP A 138 1.31 -6.82 -2.66
CA ASP A 138 0.20 -6.10 -3.29
C ASP A 138 -0.57 -5.25 -2.28
N ILE A 139 -0.99 -4.07 -2.72
CA ILE A 139 -1.84 -3.15 -1.97
C ILE A 139 -3.26 -3.33 -2.46
N VAL A 140 -4.20 -3.60 -1.56
CA VAL A 140 -5.62 -3.75 -1.89
C VAL A 140 -6.44 -2.70 -1.18
N CYS A 141 -7.40 -2.11 -1.89
CA CYS A 141 -8.35 -1.15 -1.38
C CYS A 141 -9.77 -1.68 -1.53
N TRP A 142 -10.58 -1.49 -0.48
CA TRP A 142 -11.98 -1.92 -0.45
C TRP A 142 -12.94 -0.77 -0.18
N ASN A 143 -14.19 -0.96 -0.58
CA ASN A 143 -15.33 -0.22 -0.09
C ASN A 143 -16.05 -1.08 0.96
N LEU A 144 -16.12 -0.60 2.20
CA LEU A 144 -16.79 -1.28 3.32
C LEU A 144 -18.30 -0.99 3.38
N GLY A 145 -18.80 -0.22 2.42
CA GLY A 145 -20.17 0.27 2.36
C GLY A 145 -20.25 1.80 2.36
N GLY A 146 -21.15 2.35 1.58
CA GLY A 146 -21.29 3.80 1.41
C GLY A 146 -20.01 4.46 0.93
N ALA A 147 -19.54 5.47 1.64
CA ALA A 147 -18.30 6.21 1.34
C ALA A 147 -17.07 5.73 2.15
N ILE A 148 -17.20 4.63 2.90
CA ILE A 148 -16.12 4.14 3.77
C ILE A 148 -15.14 3.31 2.93
N THR A 149 -13.92 3.81 2.79
CA THR A 149 -12.83 3.12 2.10
C THR A 149 -11.84 2.53 3.09
N HIS A 150 -11.22 1.42 2.70
CA HIS A 150 -10.25 0.69 3.51
C HIS A 150 -9.06 0.26 2.64
N ILE A 151 -7.91 -0.02 3.27
CA ILE A 151 -6.69 -0.43 2.59
C ILE A 151 -5.92 -1.45 3.45
N GLY A 152 -5.25 -2.38 2.79
CA GLY A 152 -4.39 -3.38 3.41
C GLY A 152 -3.29 -3.85 2.47
N LEU A 153 -2.35 -4.62 3.02
CA LEU A 153 -1.21 -5.20 2.31
C LEU A 153 -1.32 -6.72 2.30
N VAL A 154 -1.28 -7.32 1.11
CA VAL A 154 -1.20 -8.77 0.95
C VAL A 154 0.17 -9.26 1.39
N VAL A 155 0.23 -10.32 2.19
CA VAL A 155 1.48 -10.82 2.77
C VAL A 155 1.73 -12.28 2.47
N ASN A 156 2.98 -12.73 2.58
CA ASN A 156 3.41 -14.09 2.26
C ASN A 156 3.02 -15.09 3.38
N THR A 157 1.74 -15.08 3.71
CA THR A 157 1.12 -16.05 4.62
C THR A 157 -0.18 -16.50 3.98
N LYS A 158 -0.38 -17.80 3.85
CA LYS A 158 -1.60 -18.37 3.26
C LYS A 158 -2.72 -18.50 4.30
N SER A 159 -3.96 -18.43 3.82
CA SER A 159 -5.16 -18.82 4.55
C SER A 159 -5.09 -20.29 4.99
N SER A 160 -5.89 -20.69 5.96
CA SER A 160 -5.91 -22.05 6.51
C SER A 160 -6.22 -23.14 5.46
N ASP A 161 -6.97 -22.78 4.41
CA ASP A 161 -7.29 -23.65 3.28
C ASP A 161 -6.24 -23.59 2.14
N GLY A 162 -5.18 -22.77 2.29
CA GLY A 162 -4.09 -22.61 1.33
C GLY A 162 -4.44 -21.88 0.05
N LYS A 163 -5.70 -21.40 -0.13
CA LYS A 163 -6.19 -20.92 -1.42
C LYS A 163 -5.85 -19.46 -1.71
N ARG A 164 -5.58 -18.64 -0.69
CA ARG A 164 -5.30 -17.20 -0.87
C ARG A 164 -4.26 -16.71 0.12
N TYR A 165 -3.69 -15.58 -0.15
CA TYR A 165 -2.82 -14.88 0.79
C TYR A 165 -3.63 -14.06 1.79
N LEU A 166 -3.12 -13.96 3.01
CA LEU A 166 -3.67 -13.12 4.07
C LEU A 166 -3.29 -11.66 3.85
N VAL A 167 -3.97 -10.78 4.58
CA VAL A 167 -3.78 -9.34 4.52
C VAL A 167 -3.43 -8.79 5.88
N VAL A 168 -2.47 -7.87 5.95
CA VAL A 168 -2.24 -7.04 7.13
C VAL A 168 -2.97 -5.72 6.94
N HIS A 169 -3.84 -5.38 7.90
CA HIS A 169 -4.64 -4.16 7.90
C HIS A 169 -4.99 -3.72 9.33
N ASN A 170 -5.68 -2.58 9.46
CA ASN A 170 -6.26 -2.12 10.72
C ASN A 170 -7.67 -1.56 10.47
N ILE A 171 -8.70 -2.28 10.90
CA ILE A 171 -10.12 -1.90 10.77
C ILE A 171 -10.79 -1.65 12.14
N GLY A 172 -9.98 -1.57 13.22
CA GLY A 172 -10.47 -1.35 14.57
C GLY A 172 -9.80 -2.25 15.62
N ALA A 173 -9.37 -3.44 15.24
CA ALA A 173 -8.71 -4.40 16.14
C ALA A 173 -7.18 -4.22 16.26
N GLY A 174 -6.64 -3.10 15.77
CA GLY A 174 -5.22 -2.87 15.66
C GLY A 174 -4.64 -3.37 14.33
N GLN A 175 -3.33 -3.45 14.24
CA GLN A 175 -2.60 -3.95 13.07
C GLN A 175 -2.64 -5.48 13.09
N VAL A 176 -3.57 -6.09 12.37
CA VAL A 176 -3.82 -7.53 12.43
C VAL A 176 -3.56 -8.20 11.08
N LEU A 177 -3.20 -9.49 11.15
CA LEU A 177 -3.16 -10.41 10.03
C LEU A 177 -4.53 -11.09 9.91
N ALA A 178 -5.21 -10.95 8.78
CA ALA A 178 -6.57 -11.42 8.59
C ALA A 178 -6.78 -12.08 7.23
N ASP A 179 -7.73 -13.02 7.20
CA ASP A 179 -8.24 -13.65 5.99
C ASP A 179 -9.45 -12.88 5.46
N CYS A 180 -9.23 -11.65 4.99
CA CYS A 180 -10.28 -10.72 4.60
C CYS A 180 -10.23 -10.26 3.14
N LEU A 181 -9.39 -10.90 2.31
CA LEU A 181 -9.12 -10.42 0.94
C LEU A 181 -10.41 -10.17 0.13
N PHE A 182 -11.39 -11.06 0.24
CA PHE A 182 -12.64 -11.00 -0.53
C PHE A 182 -13.88 -10.73 0.34
N GLU A 183 -13.72 -10.27 1.58
CA GLU A 183 -14.86 -9.96 2.46
C GLU A 183 -15.64 -8.72 2.00
N PHE A 184 -14.96 -7.78 1.33
CA PHE A 184 -15.55 -6.53 0.89
C PHE A 184 -15.30 -6.30 -0.59
N LYS A 185 -16.07 -5.37 -1.19
CA LYS A 185 -15.89 -5.00 -2.59
C LYS A 185 -14.52 -4.36 -2.80
N ILE A 186 -13.65 -5.04 -3.57
CA ILE A 186 -12.36 -4.49 -3.98
C ILE A 186 -12.59 -3.34 -4.97
N ILE A 187 -11.98 -2.19 -4.72
CA ILE A 187 -12.06 -0.97 -5.54
C ILE A 187 -10.70 -0.50 -6.05
N GLY A 188 -9.61 -1.14 -5.62
CA GLY A 188 -8.26 -0.85 -6.08
C GLY A 188 -7.30 -1.99 -5.76
N HIS A 189 -6.37 -2.25 -6.68
CA HIS A 189 -5.32 -3.26 -6.53
C HIS A 189 -4.05 -2.75 -7.21
N TYR A 190 -2.95 -2.68 -6.47
CA TYR A 190 -1.73 -2.02 -6.91
C TYR A 190 -0.48 -2.76 -6.47
N THR A 191 0.62 -2.53 -7.21
CA THR A 191 1.99 -2.68 -6.70
C THR A 191 2.71 -1.35 -6.80
N PHE A 192 3.58 -1.04 -5.83
CA PHE A 192 4.41 0.15 -5.83
C PHE A 192 5.76 -0.16 -5.17
N GLY A 193 6.83 0.49 -5.69
CA GLY A 193 8.20 0.22 -5.27
C GLY A 193 8.90 -0.80 -6.18
N LYS A 194 10.21 -0.96 -5.99
CA LYS A 194 11.07 -1.81 -6.83
C LYS A 194 11.55 -3.03 -6.05
#